data_07e5e1f0f1cbac26efff3e3ed5bef82f
#
_entry.id   07e5e1f0f1cbac26efff3e3ed5bef82f
#
_cell.length_a   1.000
_cell.length_b   1.000
_cell.length_c   1.000
_cell.angle_alpha   90.00
_cell.angle_beta   90.00
_cell.angle_gamma   90.00
#
_symmetry.space_group_name_H-M   'P 1'
#
loop_
_entity.id
_entity.type
_entity.pdbx_description
1 polymer ?
#
loop_
_entity_poly.entity_id
_entity_poly.type
_entity_poly.pdbx_seq_one_letter_code
_entity_poly.pdbx_strand_id
1 'polypeptide(L)'
;MKFARILAAAAALTFVIPAQAENVTANMATAADALIASLDAKQKAQAVFKFDGEERTYWHFIPAEMLKGGGRKGLQIEHMTGQQRELTHAL
;
A
#
# COMPACT_ATOMS: atom_id res chain seq x y z
N MET A 1 -9.00 -51.45 49.61
CA MET A 1 -9.29 -50.81 48.31
C MET A 1 -8.38 -49.59 48.16
N LYS A 2 -7.43 -49.68 47.26
CA LYS A 2 -6.52 -48.56 46.94
C LYS A 2 -7.09 -47.86 45.72
N PHE A 3 -7.63 -46.67 45.91
CA PHE A 3 -8.05 -45.83 44.80
C PHE A 3 -6.80 -45.13 44.25
N ALA A 4 -6.34 -45.54 43.08
CA ALA A 4 -5.32 -44.82 42.36
C ALA A 4 -5.92 -43.50 41.86
N ARG A 5 -5.54 -42.40 42.47
CA ARG A 5 -5.83 -41.05 41.94
C ARG A 5 -4.92 -40.82 40.76
N ILE A 6 -5.45 -40.98 39.55
CA ILE A 6 -4.76 -40.54 38.33
C ILE A 6 -4.93 -39.02 38.28
N LEU A 7 -3.88 -38.29 38.66
CA LEU A 7 -3.80 -36.87 38.38
C LEU A 7 -3.51 -36.75 36.88
N ALA A 8 -4.52 -36.48 36.07
CA ALA A 8 -4.33 -36.04 34.73
C ALA A 8 -3.83 -34.58 34.76
N ALA A 9 -2.52 -34.41 34.65
CA ALA A 9 -1.93 -33.09 34.40
C ALA A 9 -2.30 -32.70 33.00
N ALA A 10 -3.32 -31.86 32.82
CA ALA A 10 -3.59 -31.20 31.56
C ALA A 10 -2.49 -30.17 31.33
N ALA A 11 -1.47 -30.56 30.54
CA ALA A 11 -0.51 -29.59 30.00
C ALA A 11 -1.24 -28.71 29.01
N ALA A 12 -1.62 -27.50 29.45
CA ALA A 12 -2.13 -26.48 28.56
C ALA A 12 -0.93 -26.02 27.69
N LEU A 13 -0.84 -26.53 26.46
CA LEU A 13 0.07 -26.02 25.46
C LEU A 13 -0.46 -24.64 25.02
N THR A 14 0.06 -23.60 25.65
CA THR A 14 -0.13 -22.23 25.15
C THR A 14 0.75 -22.04 23.92
N PHE A 15 0.16 -22.13 22.74
CA PHE A 15 0.81 -21.73 21.53
C PHE A 15 0.90 -20.19 21.54
N VAL A 16 2.07 -19.69 21.88
CA VAL A 16 2.39 -18.26 21.62
C VAL A 16 2.68 -18.15 20.14
N ILE A 17 1.70 -17.69 19.37
CA ILE A 17 1.93 -17.29 17.98
C ILE A 17 2.68 -15.96 18.06
N PRO A 18 3.97 -15.89 17.60
CA PRO A 18 4.66 -14.61 17.56
C PRO A 18 3.87 -13.69 16.64
N ALA A 19 3.39 -12.56 17.18
CA ALA A 19 2.81 -11.50 16.37
C ALA A 19 3.92 -11.02 15.43
N GLN A 20 3.84 -11.39 14.17
CA GLN A 20 4.72 -10.83 13.15
C GLN A 20 4.30 -9.38 12.97
N ALA A 21 5.23 -8.45 13.27
CA ALA A 21 5.05 -7.06 12.94
C ALA A 21 4.79 -6.95 11.45
N GLU A 22 3.65 -6.37 11.08
CA GLU A 22 3.30 -6.13 9.68
C GLU A 22 4.39 -5.28 9.03
N ASN A 23 4.97 -5.75 7.92
CA ASN A 23 5.96 -4.97 7.18
C ASN A 23 5.24 -3.98 6.27
N VAL A 24 4.87 -2.84 6.83
CA VAL A 24 4.12 -1.78 6.14
C VAL A 24 4.86 -1.31 4.89
N THR A 25 6.16 -1.14 4.96
CA THR A 25 6.96 -0.69 3.80
C THR A 25 6.89 -1.69 2.64
N ALA A 26 7.03 -2.99 2.93
CA ALA A 26 6.93 -4.02 1.90
C ALA A 26 5.51 -4.11 1.31
N ASN A 27 4.49 -3.98 2.14
CA ASN A 27 3.09 -3.99 1.71
C ASN A 27 2.78 -2.78 0.82
N MET A 28 3.25 -1.60 1.17
CA MET A 28 3.11 -0.39 0.35
C MET A 28 3.83 -0.54 -1.00
N ALA A 29 5.04 -1.07 -1.01
CA ALA A 29 5.78 -1.32 -2.25
C ALA A 29 5.04 -2.30 -3.16
N THR A 30 4.51 -3.39 -2.61
CA THR A 30 3.72 -4.38 -3.35
C THR A 30 2.45 -3.75 -3.94
N ALA A 31 1.73 -2.95 -3.17
CA ALA A 31 0.53 -2.25 -3.64
C ALA A 31 0.85 -1.23 -4.74
N ALA A 32 1.94 -0.48 -4.60
CA ALA A 32 2.40 0.46 -5.61
C ALA A 32 2.79 -0.26 -6.91
N ASP A 33 3.52 -1.35 -6.82
CA ASP A 33 3.92 -2.17 -7.98
C ASP A 33 2.71 -2.73 -8.72
N ALA A 34 1.68 -3.19 -8.00
CA ALA A 34 0.44 -3.69 -8.60
C ALA A 34 -0.30 -2.58 -9.35
N LEU A 35 -0.38 -1.39 -8.78
CA LEU A 35 -0.98 -0.23 -9.46
C LEU A 35 -0.21 0.13 -10.73
N ILE A 36 1.11 0.27 -10.64
CA ILE A 36 1.96 0.63 -11.79
C ILE A 36 1.84 -0.43 -12.89
N ALA A 37 1.82 -1.71 -12.54
CA ALA A 37 1.67 -2.80 -13.52
C ALA A 37 0.31 -2.75 -14.26
N SER A 38 -0.72 -2.20 -13.65
CA SER A 38 -2.06 -2.07 -14.26
C SER A 38 -2.18 -0.89 -15.25
N LEU A 39 -1.23 0.03 -15.23
CA LEU A 39 -1.25 1.24 -16.06
C LEU A 39 -0.74 0.94 -17.48
N ASP A 40 -1.35 1.56 -18.49
CA ASP A 40 -0.82 1.58 -19.85
C ASP A 40 0.38 2.56 -19.97
N ALA A 41 1.03 2.58 -21.14
CA ALA A 41 2.21 3.41 -21.36
C ALA A 41 1.93 4.91 -21.17
N LYS A 42 0.76 5.38 -21.61
CA LYS A 42 0.36 6.78 -21.48
C LYS A 42 0.08 7.14 -20.01
N GLN A 43 -0.61 6.27 -19.30
CA GLN A 43 -0.89 6.45 -17.88
C GLN A 43 0.40 6.41 -17.04
N LYS A 44 1.32 5.49 -17.33
CA LYS A 44 2.63 5.45 -16.66
C LYS A 44 3.41 6.74 -16.85
N ALA A 45 3.40 7.32 -18.05
CA ALA A 45 4.08 8.58 -18.31
C ALA A 45 3.51 9.74 -17.48
N GLN A 46 2.22 9.67 -17.11
CA GLN A 46 1.56 10.68 -16.28
C GLN A 46 1.75 10.44 -14.77
N ALA A 47 1.82 9.19 -14.35
CA ALA A 47 1.79 8.81 -12.94
C ALA A 47 3.16 8.61 -12.30
N VAL A 48 4.18 8.24 -13.09
CA VAL A 48 5.50 7.86 -12.58
C VAL A 48 6.54 8.91 -12.91
N PHE A 49 7.25 9.36 -11.88
CA PHE A 49 8.31 10.36 -11.97
C PHE A 49 9.63 9.78 -11.46
N LYS A 50 10.74 10.34 -11.90
CA LYS A 50 12.05 9.97 -11.35
C LYS A 50 12.12 10.35 -9.88
N PHE A 51 12.65 9.46 -9.06
CA PHE A 51 12.80 9.70 -7.62
C PHE A 51 13.61 10.94 -7.27
N ASP A 52 14.66 11.22 -8.04
CA ASP A 52 15.54 12.38 -7.91
C ASP A 52 15.13 13.56 -8.81
N GLY A 53 13.98 13.47 -9.46
CA GLY A 53 13.46 14.51 -10.33
C GLY A 53 12.92 15.72 -9.57
N GLU A 54 12.75 16.84 -10.29
CA GLU A 54 12.23 18.09 -9.73
C GLU A 54 10.78 17.97 -9.24
N GLU A 55 9.98 17.10 -9.84
CA GLU A 55 8.58 16.91 -9.49
C GLU A 55 8.39 16.53 -8.01
N ARG A 56 9.34 15.85 -7.40
CA ARG A 56 9.33 15.47 -5.98
C ARG A 56 9.16 16.66 -5.04
N THR A 57 9.69 17.81 -5.40
CA THR A 57 9.65 19.04 -4.62
C THR A 57 8.70 20.09 -5.19
N TYR A 58 8.12 19.81 -6.34
CA TYR A 58 7.18 20.72 -7.03
C TYR A 58 5.76 20.47 -6.56
N TRP A 59 5.44 20.92 -5.35
CA TRP A 59 4.10 20.84 -4.81
C TRP A 59 3.65 22.20 -4.25
N HIS A 60 2.36 22.48 -4.35
CA HIS A 60 1.77 23.77 -3.98
C HIS A 60 0.41 23.56 -3.31
N PHE A 61 0.09 24.45 -2.39
CA PHE A 61 -1.23 24.50 -1.74
C PHE A 61 -2.23 25.41 -2.46
N ILE A 62 -1.79 26.18 -3.47
CA ILE A 62 -2.62 27.09 -4.23
C ILE A 62 -3.45 26.33 -5.28
N PRO A 63 -4.60 26.89 -5.73
CA PRO A 63 -5.41 26.30 -6.79
C PRO A 63 -4.63 26.07 -8.09
N ALA A 64 -5.01 25.03 -8.83
CA ALA A 64 -4.31 24.62 -10.04
C ALA A 64 -4.25 25.74 -11.10
N GLU A 65 -5.29 26.57 -11.17
CA GLU A 65 -5.38 27.70 -12.11
C GLU A 65 -4.33 28.78 -11.85
N MET A 66 -3.80 28.84 -10.66
CA MET A 66 -2.76 29.79 -10.27
C MET A 66 -1.34 29.24 -10.50
N LEU A 67 -1.19 27.99 -10.86
CA LEU A 67 0.09 27.36 -11.11
C LEU A 67 0.56 27.66 -12.54
N LYS A 68 1.80 28.09 -12.66
CA LYS A 68 2.46 28.24 -13.98
C LYS A 68 2.87 26.88 -14.52
N GLY A 69 2.81 26.67 -15.82
CA GLY A 69 3.29 25.45 -16.47
C GLY A 69 2.30 24.30 -16.55
N GLY A 70 0.99 24.57 -16.49
CA GLY A 70 -0.04 23.57 -16.77
C GLY A 70 -0.64 22.86 -15.55
N GLY A 71 -0.42 23.38 -14.35
CA GLY A 71 -1.06 22.88 -13.14
C GLY A 71 -0.35 21.66 -12.52
N ARG A 72 -1.09 20.88 -11.76
CA ARG A 72 -0.60 19.66 -11.10
C ARG A 72 -0.47 18.52 -12.09
N LYS A 73 0.62 17.78 -11.98
CA LYS A 73 0.87 16.57 -12.75
C LYS A 73 0.39 15.35 -11.97
N GLY A 74 0.24 14.26 -12.66
CA GLY A 74 -0.22 12.99 -12.11
C GLY A 74 -1.37 12.40 -12.89
N LEU A 75 -1.73 11.17 -12.59
CA LEU A 75 -2.88 10.49 -13.16
C LEU A 75 -4.09 10.68 -12.24
N GLN A 76 -5.12 11.33 -12.74
CA GLN A 76 -6.34 11.57 -11.99
C GLN A 76 -7.15 10.28 -11.85
N ILE A 77 -7.77 10.08 -10.69
CA ILE A 77 -8.59 8.89 -10.41
C ILE A 77 -9.76 8.77 -11.40
N GLU A 78 -10.34 9.87 -11.84
CA GLU A 78 -11.41 9.87 -12.83
C GLU A 78 -11.01 9.30 -14.21
N HIS A 79 -9.71 9.32 -14.52
CA HIS A 79 -9.15 8.77 -15.75
C HIS A 79 -8.66 7.32 -15.60
N MET A 80 -8.90 6.70 -14.46
CA MET A 80 -8.55 5.32 -14.17
C MET A 80 -9.71 4.37 -14.48
N THR A 81 -9.37 3.13 -14.83
CA THR A 81 -10.36 2.05 -14.87
C THR A 81 -10.85 1.69 -13.46
N GLY A 82 -11.96 0.92 -13.36
CA GLY A 82 -12.45 0.45 -12.07
C GLY A 82 -11.41 -0.34 -11.28
N GLN A 83 -10.69 -1.24 -11.95
CA GLN A 83 -9.61 -2.01 -11.33
C GLN A 83 -8.47 -1.13 -10.85
N GLN A 84 -8.06 -0.15 -11.64
CA GLN A 84 -7.00 0.79 -11.26
C GLN A 84 -7.39 1.64 -10.05
N ARG A 85 -8.66 2.06 -9.95
CA ARG A 85 -9.16 2.77 -8.75
C ARG A 85 -9.10 1.90 -7.51
N GLU A 86 -9.48 0.62 -7.60
CA GLU A 86 -9.37 -0.31 -6.48
C GLU A 86 -7.91 -0.48 -6.03
N LEU A 87 -6.99 -0.63 -6.97
CA LEU A 87 -5.56 -0.74 -6.69
C LEU A 87 -4.99 0.54 -6.05
N THR A 88 -5.49 1.70 -6.45
CA THR A 88 -5.13 2.99 -5.86
C THR A 88 -5.60 3.09 -4.41
N HIS A 89 -6.81 2.65 -4.12
CA HIS A 89 -7.34 2.64 -2.75
C HIS A 89 -6.68 1.59 -1.85
N ALA A 90 -6.06 0.56 -2.42
CA ALA A 90 -5.30 -0.44 -1.67
C ALA A 90 -3.92 0.06 -1.21
N LEU A 91 -3.41 1.12 -1.84
CA LEU A 91 -2.13 1.75 -1.52
C LEU A 91 -2.23 2.66 -0.30
#